data_7c8f425cef6dfcf7e19c3a9da209a27d
#
_entry.id   7c8f425cef6dfcf7e19c3a9da209a27d
#
_cell.length_a   1.000
_cell.length_b   1.000
_cell.length_c   1.000
_cell.angle_alpha   90.00
_cell.angle_beta   90.00
_cell.angle_gamma   90.00
#
_symmetry.space_group_name_H-M   'P 1'
#
loop_
_entity.id
_entity.type
_entity.pdbx_description
1 polymer ?
#
loop_
_entity_poly.entity_id
_entity_poly.type
_entity_poly.pdbx_seq_one_letter_code
_entity_poly.pdbx_strand_id
1 'polypeptide(L)'
;VQENSVANAWEGVSGGAYDAVAAECVALKKALGLNDWGYYDLVRTLADGFCGPKTNESVVLQSFLMAEAGYKVRMARGGGRLFLLLATDGQVYARPYFNIDGQVFYILDDVPRAASYNICNFTIPGERPLSLAMPAPPLFAQKPAAPAVRNFDGVVSTTVTVNRNLMDFYTNYPPCHWSIYAATALTAPVRGQLYPPLRAAVAGKGEREAAELLLHYLHRAFPYKTDEAQFGVERTLFAEEMYYYPYSDCEDRSILFARLVKDLLGLDVVLLYYPAHIATAVCFKGEVKGDYMQLGNKRYVICDATYIGCLLYTSPSPRDRQKS
;
A
#
# COMPACT_ATOMS: atom_id res chain seq x y z
N VAL A 1 30.59 -3.54 16.56
CA VAL A 1 30.94 -2.60 15.49
C VAL A 1 31.43 -1.32 16.16
N GLN A 2 32.61 -0.88 15.86
CA GLN A 2 33.17 0.40 16.34
C GLN A 2 32.82 1.49 15.32
N GLU A 3 32.70 2.77 15.75
CA GLU A 3 32.41 3.89 14.84
C GLU A 3 33.40 3.99 13.67
N ASN A 4 34.68 3.80 13.94
CA ASN A 4 35.72 3.79 12.91
C ASN A 4 35.49 2.69 11.86
N SER A 5 34.92 1.54 12.23
CA SER A 5 34.63 0.46 11.28
C SER A 5 33.48 0.84 10.31
N VAL A 6 32.48 1.60 10.77
CA VAL A 6 31.39 2.11 9.93
C VAL A 6 31.90 3.19 8.98
N ALA A 7 32.71 4.11 9.49
CA ALA A 7 33.33 5.17 8.68
C ALA A 7 34.22 4.59 7.58
N ASN A 8 35.09 3.64 7.91
CA ASN A 8 35.95 2.95 6.94
C ASN A 8 35.15 2.16 5.90
N ALA A 9 34.06 1.49 6.32
CA ALA A 9 33.17 0.79 5.39
C ALA A 9 32.45 1.76 4.44
N TRP A 10 32.00 2.90 4.97
CA TRP A 10 31.38 3.97 4.17
C TRP A 10 32.38 4.55 3.16
N GLU A 11 33.60 4.87 3.60
CA GLU A 11 34.68 5.35 2.72
C GLU A 11 34.99 4.33 1.61
N GLY A 12 34.98 3.04 1.94
CA GLY A 12 35.18 1.94 0.99
C GLY A 12 34.08 1.88 -0.08
N VAL A 13 32.81 2.06 0.29
CA VAL A 13 31.69 2.03 -0.68
C VAL A 13 31.57 3.34 -1.46
N SER A 14 31.94 4.48 -0.87
CA SER A 14 31.87 5.82 -1.52
C SER A 14 33.09 6.13 -2.40
N GLY A 15 34.08 5.26 -2.46
CA GLY A 15 35.31 5.44 -3.24
C GLY A 15 35.17 5.21 -4.74
N GLY A 16 33.97 5.19 -5.30
CA GLY A 16 33.69 5.04 -6.73
C GLY A 16 33.51 3.60 -7.24
N ALA A 17 33.90 2.60 -6.43
CA ALA A 17 33.79 1.18 -6.84
C ALA A 17 32.34 0.71 -7.09
N TYR A 18 31.35 1.37 -6.48
CA TYR A 18 29.94 1.02 -6.55
C TYR A 18 29.08 1.99 -7.37
N ASP A 19 29.67 3.01 -8.00
CA ASP A 19 28.93 4.02 -8.79
C ASP A 19 28.13 3.39 -9.93
N ALA A 20 28.73 2.40 -10.62
CA ALA A 20 28.06 1.66 -11.69
C ALA A 20 26.84 0.89 -11.16
N VAL A 21 26.95 0.28 -9.97
CA VAL A 21 25.85 -0.45 -9.34
C VAL A 21 24.73 0.52 -8.94
N ALA A 22 25.07 1.67 -8.36
CA ALA A 22 24.09 2.70 -8.01
C ALA A 22 23.34 3.21 -9.25
N ALA A 23 24.06 3.50 -10.33
CA ALA A 23 23.47 3.93 -11.60
C ALA A 23 22.54 2.85 -12.19
N GLU A 24 22.92 1.57 -12.12
CA GLU A 24 22.09 0.47 -12.60
C GLU A 24 20.84 0.26 -11.75
N CYS A 25 20.90 0.40 -10.43
CA CYS A 25 19.74 0.38 -9.57
C CYS A 25 18.72 1.47 -9.93
N VAL A 26 19.19 2.69 -10.20
CA VAL A 26 18.34 3.81 -10.65
C VAL A 26 17.73 3.52 -12.04
N ALA A 27 18.49 2.95 -12.95
CA ALA A 27 18.00 2.53 -14.26
C ALA A 27 16.91 1.46 -14.16
N LEU A 28 17.09 0.45 -13.30
CA LEU A 28 16.11 -0.60 -13.02
C LEU A 28 14.85 -0.03 -12.37
N LYS A 29 14.98 0.92 -11.43
CA LYS A 29 13.84 1.64 -10.86
C LYS A 29 12.95 2.21 -11.97
N LYS A 30 13.56 2.89 -12.93
CA LYS A 30 12.86 3.51 -14.05
C LYS A 30 12.26 2.46 -15.00
N ALA A 31 13.02 1.43 -15.35
CA ALA A 31 12.59 0.39 -16.28
C ALA A 31 11.41 -0.44 -15.74
N LEU A 32 11.40 -0.74 -14.46
CA LEU A 32 10.34 -1.49 -13.79
C LEU A 32 9.20 -0.59 -13.25
N GLY A 33 9.29 0.72 -13.39
CA GLY A 33 8.29 1.66 -12.84
C GLY A 33 8.16 1.55 -11.33
N LEU A 34 9.26 1.27 -10.61
CA LEU A 34 9.22 1.14 -9.15
C LEU A 34 8.95 2.50 -8.51
N ASN A 35 8.03 2.51 -7.55
CA ASN A 35 7.95 3.63 -6.60
C ASN A 35 9.15 3.63 -5.65
N ASP A 36 9.21 4.56 -4.72
CA ASP A 36 10.37 4.68 -3.83
C ASP A 36 10.51 3.46 -2.89
N TRP A 37 9.39 2.89 -2.42
CA TRP A 37 9.42 1.63 -1.67
C TRP A 37 9.97 0.47 -2.49
N GLY A 38 9.51 0.31 -3.74
CA GLY A 38 10.01 -0.72 -4.65
C GLY A 38 11.50 -0.57 -4.94
N TYR A 39 12.00 0.68 -4.99
CA TYR A 39 13.43 0.94 -5.11
C TYR A 39 14.20 0.49 -3.85
N TYR A 40 13.69 0.80 -2.67
CA TYR A 40 14.29 0.31 -1.42
C TYR A 40 14.33 -1.21 -1.36
N ASP A 41 13.25 -1.89 -1.73
CA ASP A 41 13.17 -3.36 -1.75
C ASP A 41 14.18 -3.98 -2.76
N LEU A 42 14.36 -3.35 -3.92
CA LEU A 42 15.41 -3.69 -4.88
C LEU A 42 16.81 -3.56 -4.27
N VAL A 43 17.10 -2.42 -3.66
CA VAL A 43 18.40 -2.13 -3.03
C VAL A 43 18.68 -3.11 -1.89
N ARG A 44 17.68 -3.39 -1.05
CA ARG A 44 17.78 -4.36 0.04
C ARG A 44 18.09 -5.76 -0.49
N THR A 45 17.32 -6.21 -1.47
CA THR A 45 17.49 -7.54 -2.08
C THR A 45 18.89 -7.71 -2.70
N LEU A 46 19.37 -6.67 -3.38
CA LEU A 46 20.70 -6.66 -3.97
C LEU A 46 21.80 -6.70 -2.90
N ALA A 47 21.71 -5.84 -1.89
CA ALA A 47 22.70 -5.77 -0.82
C ALA A 47 22.75 -7.07 0.02
N ASP A 48 21.59 -7.65 0.31
CA ASP A 48 21.48 -8.95 0.99
C ASP A 48 22.04 -10.10 0.14
N GLY A 49 21.87 -10.03 -1.17
CA GLY A 49 22.47 -11.01 -2.10
C GLY A 49 24.00 -10.95 -2.14
N PHE A 50 24.57 -9.76 -2.03
CA PHE A 50 26.05 -9.58 -2.04
C PHE A 50 26.71 -9.85 -0.69
N CYS A 51 26.12 -9.32 0.38
CA CYS A 51 26.75 -9.27 1.70
C CYS A 51 26.18 -10.32 2.68
N GLY A 52 25.11 -11.00 2.29
CA GLY A 52 24.30 -11.83 3.17
C GLY A 52 23.20 -11.03 3.89
N PRO A 53 22.05 -11.68 4.17
CA PRO A 53 20.90 -11.01 4.76
C PRO A 53 21.16 -10.55 6.19
N LYS A 54 20.72 -9.36 6.51
CA LYS A 54 20.79 -8.75 7.85
C LYS A 54 22.22 -8.58 8.39
N THR A 55 23.24 -8.54 7.53
CA THR A 55 24.64 -8.23 7.92
C THR A 55 24.82 -6.71 8.02
N ASN A 56 25.85 -6.29 8.76
CA ASN A 56 26.21 -4.89 8.86
C ASN A 56 26.69 -4.33 7.52
N GLU A 57 27.38 -5.15 6.74
CA GLU A 57 27.86 -4.84 5.39
C GLU A 57 26.69 -4.59 4.43
N SER A 58 25.63 -5.41 4.51
CA SER A 58 24.39 -5.18 3.74
C SER A 58 23.76 -3.85 4.11
N VAL A 59 23.67 -3.50 5.40
CA VAL A 59 23.09 -2.20 5.84
C VAL A 59 23.91 -1.02 5.34
N VAL A 60 25.24 -1.09 5.35
CA VAL A 60 26.11 -0.04 4.81
C VAL A 60 25.91 0.12 3.31
N LEU A 61 25.86 -0.98 2.55
CA LEU A 61 25.62 -0.93 1.11
C LEU A 61 24.22 -0.39 0.78
N GLN A 62 23.18 -0.81 1.50
CA GLN A 62 21.83 -0.23 1.38
C GLN A 62 21.83 1.27 1.64
N SER A 63 22.48 1.72 2.73
CA SER A 63 22.56 3.13 3.09
C SER A 63 23.24 3.94 2.00
N PHE A 64 24.34 3.44 1.43
CA PHE A 64 25.06 4.08 0.34
C PHE A 64 24.18 4.20 -0.92
N LEU A 65 23.61 3.09 -1.41
CA LEU A 65 22.79 3.08 -2.63
C LEU A 65 21.54 3.95 -2.51
N MET A 66 20.92 3.98 -1.33
CA MET A 66 19.77 4.87 -1.08
C MET A 66 20.21 6.33 -1.04
N ALA A 67 21.34 6.64 -0.43
CA ALA A 67 21.89 7.99 -0.37
C ALA A 67 22.28 8.51 -1.76
N GLU A 68 22.95 7.70 -2.59
CA GLU A 68 23.30 8.04 -3.98
C GLU A 68 22.04 8.32 -4.84
N ALA A 69 20.94 7.64 -4.56
CA ALA A 69 19.65 7.93 -5.20
C ALA A 69 18.92 9.16 -4.62
N GLY A 70 19.55 9.88 -3.69
CA GLY A 70 19.04 11.12 -3.09
C GLY A 70 18.03 10.92 -1.98
N TYR A 71 17.95 9.73 -1.38
CA TYR A 71 17.04 9.49 -0.25
C TYR A 71 17.65 9.89 1.08
N LYS A 72 16.80 10.39 1.97
CA LYS A 72 17.17 10.79 3.32
C LYS A 72 17.30 9.59 4.22
N VAL A 73 18.52 9.17 4.49
CA VAL A 73 18.87 7.99 5.26
C VAL A 73 19.77 8.31 6.43
N ARG A 74 19.71 7.49 7.47
CA ARG A 74 20.65 7.47 8.60
C ARG A 74 20.93 6.01 8.96
N MET A 75 21.92 5.79 9.82
CA MET A 75 22.18 4.48 10.40
C MET A 75 22.02 4.53 11.90
N ALA A 76 21.44 3.48 12.47
CA ALA A 76 21.43 3.25 13.91
C ALA A 76 22.24 2.02 14.24
N ARG A 77 22.93 2.06 15.40
CA ARG A 77 23.62 0.91 15.98
C ARG A 77 22.93 0.50 17.26
N GLY A 78 22.53 -0.75 17.36
CA GLY A 78 21.90 -1.33 18.55
C GLY A 78 22.22 -2.82 18.68
N GLY A 79 22.55 -3.30 19.88
CA GLY A 79 22.83 -4.72 20.10
C GLY A 79 23.97 -5.30 19.24
N GLY A 80 24.97 -4.49 18.89
CA GLY A 80 26.08 -4.90 18.03
C GLY A 80 25.80 -4.96 16.53
N ARG A 81 24.59 -4.57 16.10
CA ARG A 81 24.14 -4.54 14.71
C ARG A 81 23.87 -3.13 14.22
N LEU A 82 23.97 -2.95 12.91
CA LEU A 82 23.52 -1.75 12.20
C LEU A 82 22.09 -1.93 11.68
N PHE A 83 21.38 -0.82 11.61
CA PHE A 83 20.04 -0.71 11.04
C PHE A 83 19.97 0.51 10.14
N LEU A 84 19.37 0.35 8.98
CA LEU A 84 19.06 1.45 8.10
C LEU A 84 17.83 2.23 8.66
N LEU A 85 17.97 3.53 8.77
CA LEU A 85 16.90 4.47 9.09
C LEU A 85 16.49 5.20 7.83
N LEU A 86 15.22 5.09 7.46
CA LEU A 86 14.64 5.75 6.28
C LEU A 86 13.63 6.81 6.71
N ALA A 87 13.84 8.05 6.29
CA ALA A 87 12.81 9.07 6.38
C ALA A 87 11.71 8.80 5.35
N THR A 88 10.45 8.93 5.73
CA THR A 88 9.30 8.78 4.82
C THR A 88 8.46 10.06 4.79
N ASP A 89 7.76 10.30 3.70
CA ASP A 89 6.81 11.41 3.56
C ASP A 89 5.46 11.12 4.22
N GLY A 90 5.18 9.84 4.53
CA GLY A 90 3.98 9.36 5.19
C GLY A 90 4.29 8.53 6.44
N GLN A 91 3.26 8.27 7.23
CA GLN A 91 3.38 7.43 8.41
C GLN A 91 3.45 5.95 8.03
N VAL A 92 4.39 5.22 8.65
CA VAL A 92 4.47 3.76 8.63
C VAL A 92 4.00 3.22 9.98
N TYR A 93 3.01 2.33 9.94
CA TYR A 93 2.44 1.75 11.16
C TYR A 93 3.24 0.53 11.64
N ALA A 94 3.14 0.24 12.95
CA ALA A 94 3.75 -0.93 13.58
C ALA A 94 5.26 -1.11 13.33
N ARG A 95 6.00 0.00 13.10
CA ARG A 95 7.45 0.00 12.92
C ARG A 95 8.13 0.92 13.94
N PRO A 96 9.32 0.54 14.45
CA PRO A 96 10.14 1.42 15.28
C PRO A 96 10.52 2.69 14.51
N TYR A 97 10.51 3.83 15.19
CA TYR A 97 10.89 5.09 14.61
C TYR A 97 11.72 5.97 15.55
N PHE A 98 12.43 6.90 14.97
CA PHE A 98 13.22 7.93 15.66
C PHE A 98 12.86 9.30 15.11
N ASN A 99 12.76 10.29 15.99
CA ASN A 99 12.67 11.69 15.56
C ASN A 99 14.09 12.28 15.62
N ILE A 100 14.61 12.68 14.45
CA ILE A 100 15.94 13.26 14.30
C ILE A 100 15.75 14.62 13.62
N ASP A 101 16.08 15.70 14.32
CA ASP A 101 15.95 17.07 13.82
C ASP A 101 14.55 17.39 13.23
N GLY A 102 13.49 16.90 13.90
CA GLY A 102 12.10 17.12 13.50
C GLY A 102 11.60 16.22 12.37
N GLN A 103 12.44 15.35 11.84
CA GLN A 103 12.08 14.36 10.82
C GLN A 103 11.94 12.96 11.44
N VAL A 104 10.88 12.25 11.09
CA VAL A 104 10.67 10.85 11.49
C VAL A 104 11.42 9.92 10.55
N PHE A 105 12.20 9.00 11.13
CA PHE A 105 12.91 7.94 10.45
C PHE A 105 12.44 6.59 10.98
N TYR A 106 12.16 5.65 10.11
CA TYR A 106 11.71 4.31 10.45
C TYR A 106 12.80 3.26 10.23
N ILE A 107 12.82 2.24 11.09
CA ILE A 107 13.47 0.97 10.79
C ILE A 107 12.42 0.07 10.15
N LEU A 108 12.61 -0.27 8.88
CA LEU A 108 11.64 -1.07 8.11
C LEU A 108 11.91 -2.59 8.20
N ASP A 109 13.08 -2.97 8.71
CA ASP A 109 13.41 -4.37 9.02
C ASP A 109 12.87 -4.80 10.40
N ASP A 110 12.83 -6.12 10.62
CA ASP A 110 12.54 -6.67 11.94
C ASP A 110 13.68 -6.39 12.91
N VAL A 111 13.35 -5.72 14.00
CA VAL A 111 14.33 -5.25 14.98
C VAL A 111 14.13 -5.99 16.30
N PRO A 112 15.15 -6.67 16.82
CA PRO A 112 15.10 -7.12 18.20
C PRO A 112 15.02 -5.90 19.12
N ARG A 113 14.24 -6.00 20.20
CA ARG A 113 14.21 -4.93 21.22
C ARG A 113 15.62 -4.72 21.77
N ALA A 114 16.23 -3.60 21.42
CA ALA A 114 17.50 -3.17 22.01
C ALA A 114 17.24 -2.16 23.12
N ALA A 115 18.05 -2.18 24.16
CA ALA A 115 17.95 -1.27 25.30
C ALA A 115 18.30 0.18 24.91
N SER A 116 19.16 0.35 23.87
CA SER A 116 19.58 1.66 23.38
C SER A 116 20.04 1.57 21.93
N TYR A 117 19.91 2.69 21.21
CA TYR A 117 20.43 2.87 19.86
C TYR A 117 21.31 4.11 19.81
N ASN A 118 22.48 3.98 19.18
CA ASN A 118 23.35 5.10 18.81
C ASN A 118 23.09 5.43 17.35
N ILE A 119 22.74 6.68 17.05
CA ILE A 119 22.42 7.12 15.70
C ILE A 119 23.67 7.74 15.08
N CYS A 120 24.07 7.22 13.93
CA CYS A 120 25.09 7.84 13.08
C CYS A 120 24.35 8.89 12.23
N ASN A 121 24.43 10.15 12.68
CA ASN A 121 23.79 11.26 12.00
C ASN A 121 24.77 11.91 11.01
N PHE A 122 24.46 11.80 9.71
CA PHE A 122 25.17 12.48 8.62
C PHE A 122 24.12 13.12 7.72
N THR A 123 24.47 14.22 7.07
CA THR A 123 23.54 14.93 6.19
C THR A 123 24.13 15.01 4.79
N ILE A 124 23.29 14.67 3.80
CA ILE A 124 23.63 14.76 2.38
C ILE A 124 22.84 15.94 1.78
N PRO A 125 23.49 16.89 1.12
CA PRO A 125 22.76 18.01 0.51
C PRO A 125 21.73 17.53 -0.50
N GLY A 126 20.50 18.07 -0.41
CA GLY A 126 19.41 17.75 -1.34
C GLY A 126 18.70 16.42 -1.08
N GLU A 127 19.01 15.73 0.02
CA GLU A 127 18.32 14.50 0.40
C GLU A 127 16.81 14.70 0.63
N ARG A 128 15.99 13.73 0.24
CA ARG A 128 14.52 13.76 0.35
C ARG A 128 13.97 12.52 1.05
N PRO A 129 12.83 12.62 1.75
CA PRO A 129 12.14 11.46 2.28
C PRO A 129 11.73 10.49 1.16
N LEU A 130 11.61 9.21 1.52
CA LEU A 130 11.05 8.17 0.68
C LEU A 130 9.53 8.33 0.61
N SER A 131 8.98 8.35 -0.60
CA SER A 131 7.53 8.39 -0.78
C SER A 131 6.93 6.99 -0.78
N LEU A 132 5.86 6.83 0.03
CA LEU A 132 5.07 5.59 0.03
C LEU A 132 3.98 5.60 -1.05
N ALA A 133 3.78 6.69 -1.77
CA ALA A 133 2.79 6.75 -2.84
C ALA A 133 3.12 5.77 -3.97
N MET A 134 2.09 5.06 -4.44
CA MET A 134 2.21 4.12 -5.56
C MET A 134 1.02 4.29 -6.50
N PRO A 135 1.00 5.34 -7.34
CA PRO A 135 -0.13 5.62 -8.22
C PRO A 135 -0.34 4.52 -9.28
N ALA A 136 0.73 3.82 -9.66
CA ALA A 136 0.69 2.67 -10.55
C ALA A 136 1.55 1.54 -10.02
N PRO A 137 1.11 0.27 -10.16
CA PRO A 137 1.90 -0.90 -9.78
C PRO A 137 3.17 -1.04 -10.62
N PRO A 138 4.25 -1.61 -10.04
CA PRO A 138 5.46 -1.96 -10.78
C PRO A 138 5.23 -2.95 -11.91
N LEU A 139 6.11 -2.88 -12.92
CA LEU A 139 6.07 -3.72 -14.12
C LEU A 139 6.93 -4.99 -13.94
N PHE A 140 6.46 -5.91 -13.11
CA PHE A 140 7.15 -7.17 -12.91
C PHE A 140 6.86 -8.18 -14.03
N ALA A 141 7.81 -9.10 -14.25
CA ALA A 141 7.61 -10.26 -15.11
C ALA A 141 6.32 -11.02 -14.71
N GLN A 142 5.56 -11.47 -15.71
CA GLN A 142 4.27 -12.11 -15.45
C GLN A 142 4.48 -13.54 -14.92
N LYS A 143 3.87 -13.81 -13.77
CA LYS A 143 3.75 -15.12 -13.14
C LYS A 143 2.29 -15.28 -12.71
N PRO A 144 1.43 -15.83 -13.57
CA PRO A 144 0.00 -15.88 -13.30
C PRO A 144 -0.32 -16.73 -12.08
N ALA A 145 -1.21 -16.22 -11.23
CA ALA A 145 -1.86 -17.00 -10.18
C ALA A 145 -3.00 -17.84 -10.74
N ALA A 146 -3.63 -18.67 -9.91
CA ALA A 146 -4.88 -19.34 -10.28
C ALA A 146 -5.98 -18.26 -10.53
N PRO A 147 -6.81 -18.44 -11.57
CA PRO A 147 -7.91 -17.52 -11.83
C PRO A 147 -8.88 -17.45 -10.65
N ALA A 148 -9.23 -16.26 -10.23
CA ALA A 148 -10.26 -16.01 -9.22
C ALA A 148 -11.59 -15.71 -9.92
N VAL A 149 -12.60 -16.55 -9.66
CA VAL A 149 -13.96 -16.31 -10.12
C VAL A 149 -14.74 -15.62 -9.02
N ARG A 150 -15.39 -14.51 -9.35
CA ARG A 150 -16.22 -13.72 -8.44
C ARG A 150 -17.59 -13.51 -9.06
N ASN A 151 -18.61 -14.05 -8.40
CA ASN A 151 -19.99 -14.07 -8.92
C ASN A 151 -20.93 -13.25 -8.05
N PHE A 152 -21.72 -12.42 -8.71
CA PHE A 152 -22.94 -11.87 -8.16
C PHE A 152 -24.11 -12.44 -8.97
N ASP A 153 -24.78 -13.42 -8.40
CA ASP A 153 -25.70 -14.37 -9.07
C ASP A 153 -26.68 -13.70 -10.04
N GLY A 154 -26.62 -14.08 -11.31
CA GLY A 154 -27.46 -13.59 -12.38
C GLY A 154 -27.20 -12.15 -12.83
N VAL A 155 -26.29 -11.43 -12.17
CA VAL A 155 -26.02 -10.01 -12.47
C VAL A 155 -24.66 -9.84 -13.16
N VAL A 156 -23.59 -10.30 -12.53
CA VAL A 156 -22.23 -10.21 -13.09
C VAL A 156 -21.35 -11.35 -12.59
N SER A 157 -20.54 -11.88 -13.50
CA SER A 157 -19.46 -12.83 -13.18
C SER A 157 -18.14 -12.27 -13.73
N THR A 158 -17.11 -12.28 -12.91
CA THR A 158 -15.77 -11.87 -13.30
C THR A 158 -14.78 -13.01 -13.07
N THR A 159 -13.82 -13.16 -13.98
CA THR A 159 -12.70 -14.07 -13.83
C THR A 159 -11.41 -13.27 -13.98
N VAL A 160 -10.61 -13.20 -12.93
CA VAL A 160 -9.41 -12.37 -12.87
C VAL A 160 -8.21 -13.23 -12.49
N THR A 161 -7.14 -13.10 -13.25
CA THR A 161 -5.83 -13.69 -12.98
C THR A 161 -4.85 -12.59 -12.65
N VAL A 162 -4.28 -12.62 -11.45
CA VAL A 162 -3.30 -11.64 -10.97
C VAL A 162 -1.86 -12.15 -11.15
N ASN A 163 -0.90 -11.24 -11.12
CA ASN A 163 0.52 -11.56 -11.19
C ASN A 163 1.09 -11.89 -9.81
N ARG A 164 1.55 -13.13 -9.57
CA ARG A 164 2.13 -13.55 -8.28
C ARG A 164 3.33 -12.72 -7.86
N ASN A 165 4.19 -12.31 -8.79
CA ASN A 165 5.33 -11.46 -8.45
C ASN A 165 4.90 -10.10 -7.89
N LEU A 166 3.77 -9.57 -8.35
CA LEU A 166 3.18 -8.35 -7.81
C LEU A 166 2.52 -8.62 -6.44
N MET A 167 1.88 -9.76 -6.24
CA MET A 167 1.30 -10.15 -4.94
C MET A 167 2.39 -10.32 -3.88
N ASP A 168 3.52 -10.93 -4.24
CA ASP A 168 4.69 -11.08 -3.36
C ASP A 168 5.25 -9.69 -2.96
N PHE A 169 5.30 -8.75 -3.90
CA PHE A 169 5.70 -7.37 -3.63
C PHE A 169 4.71 -6.66 -2.68
N TYR A 170 3.41 -6.78 -2.92
CA TYR A 170 2.38 -6.19 -2.06
C TYR A 170 2.42 -6.77 -0.64
N THR A 171 2.71 -8.06 -0.51
CA THR A 171 2.84 -8.72 0.80
C THR A 171 3.94 -8.08 1.66
N ASN A 172 4.99 -7.57 1.04
CA ASN A 172 6.11 -6.92 1.71
C ASN A 172 5.94 -5.40 1.85
N TYR A 173 4.85 -4.83 1.32
CA TYR A 173 4.61 -3.38 1.41
C TYR A 173 4.41 -2.95 2.87
N PRO A 174 4.99 -1.82 3.30
CA PRO A 174 4.86 -1.41 4.70
C PRO A 174 3.42 -0.97 5.01
N PRO A 175 2.90 -1.31 6.19
CA PRO A 175 1.60 -0.79 6.61
C PRO A 175 1.63 0.74 6.63
N CYS A 176 0.77 1.37 5.86
CA CYS A 176 0.71 2.81 5.71
C CYS A 176 -0.74 3.31 5.58
N HIS A 177 -0.92 4.60 5.32
CA HIS A 177 -2.26 5.18 5.26
C HIS A 177 -3.10 4.58 4.12
N TRP A 178 -4.36 4.23 4.38
CA TRP A 178 -5.28 3.57 3.43
C TRP A 178 -5.46 4.34 2.11
N SER A 179 -5.28 5.67 2.10
CA SER A 179 -5.33 6.47 0.87
C SER A 179 -4.29 6.03 -0.17
N ILE A 180 -3.16 5.47 0.25
CA ILE A 180 -2.13 4.95 -0.66
C ILE A 180 -2.67 3.72 -1.40
N TYR A 181 -3.28 2.79 -0.68
CA TYR A 181 -3.91 1.60 -1.25
C TYR A 181 -5.05 1.96 -2.21
N ALA A 182 -5.93 2.88 -1.80
CA ALA A 182 -7.07 3.34 -2.62
C ALA A 182 -6.64 4.16 -3.85
N ALA A 183 -5.51 4.88 -3.77
CA ALA A 183 -4.98 5.64 -4.89
C ALA A 183 -4.27 4.77 -5.93
N THR A 184 -3.82 3.56 -5.55
CA THR A 184 -3.11 2.65 -6.43
C THR A 184 -4.03 2.10 -7.52
N ALA A 185 -3.65 2.29 -8.79
CA ALA A 185 -4.41 1.78 -9.92
C ALA A 185 -4.29 0.26 -10.02
N LEU A 186 -5.32 -0.39 -10.59
CA LEU A 186 -5.20 -1.79 -11.00
C LEU A 186 -4.26 -1.90 -12.21
N THR A 187 -3.57 -3.02 -12.37
CA THR A 187 -2.74 -3.29 -13.55
C THR A 187 -3.58 -3.37 -14.82
N ALA A 188 -2.98 -3.08 -15.98
CA ALA A 188 -3.68 -3.17 -17.27
C ALA A 188 -4.25 -4.57 -17.55
N PRO A 189 -3.54 -5.69 -17.27
CA PRO A 189 -4.10 -7.03 -17.41
C PRO A 189 -5.35 -7.27 -16.55
N VAL A 190 -5.34 -6.83 -15.29
CA VAL A 190 -6.50 -6.97 -14.39
C VAL A 190 -7.66 -6.11 -14.85
N ARG A 191 -7.42 -4.85 -15.23
CA ARG A 191 -8.46 -3.99 -15.80
C ARG A 191 -9.09 -4.59 -17.06
N GLY A 192 -8.28 -5.20 -17.93
CA GLY A 192 -8.76 -5.85 -19.15
C GLY A 192 -9.70 -7.04 -18.89
N GLN A 193 -9.53 -7.73 -17.76
CA GLN A 193 -10.37 -8.86 -17.35
C GLN A 193 -11.61 -8.40 -16.53
N LEU A 194 -11.42 -7.45 -15.64
CA LEU A 194 -12.42 -7.04 -14.65
C LEU A 194 -13.42 -6.01 -15.18
N TYR A 195 -12.95 -4.99 -15.91
CA TYR A 195 -13.82 -3.86 -16.27
C TYR A 195 -14.86 -4.17 -17.34
N PRO A 196 -14.61 -4.97 -18.40
CA PRO A 196 -15.64 -5.24 -19.39
C PRO A 196 -16.93 -5.81 -18.83
N PRO A 197 -16.95 -6.89 -18.02
CA PRO A 197 -18.19 -7.41 -17.43
C PRO A 197 -18.85 -6.43 -16.45
N LEU A 198 -18.07 -5.69 -15.66
CA LEU A 198 -18.64 -4.69 -14.74
C LEU A 198 -19.23 -3.49 -15.49
N ARG A 199 -18.58 -3.00 -16.55
CA ARG A 199 -19.13 -1.93 -17.40
C ARG A 199 -20.41 -2.37 -18.07
N ALA A 200 -20.50 -3.59 -18.56
CA ALA A 200 -21.71 -4.14 -19.12
C ALA A 200 -22.86 -4.18 -18.09
N ALA A 201 -22.56 -4.56 -16.85
CA ALA A 201 -23.54 -4.65 -15.77
C ALA A 201 -24.06 -3.27 -15.33
N VAL A 202 -23.24 -2.21 -15.37
CA VAL A 202 -23.65 -0.84 -15.00
C VAL A 202 -24.16 -0.03 -16.19
N ALA A 203 -24.06 -0.53 -17.42
CA ALA A 203 -24.47 0.21 -18.62
C ALA A 203 -25.95 0.61 -18.57
N GLY A 204 -26.23 1.87 -18.92
CA GLY A 204 -27.58 2.43 -18.94
C GLY A 204 -28.17 2.75 -17.55
N LYS A 205 -27.44 2.50 -16.47
CA LYS A 205 -27.87 2.80 -15.10
C LYS A 205 -27.52 4.24 -14.71
N GLY A 206 -28.32 4.85 -13.84
CA GLY A 206 -27.95 6.10 -13.19
C GLY A 206 -26.77 5.88 -12.19
N GLU A 207 -26.07 6.98 -11.87
CA GLU A 207 -24.87 6.92 -11.00
C GLU A 207 -25.12 6.17 -9.68
N ARG A 208 -26.26 6.43 -9.04
CA ARG A 208 -26.67 5.77 -7.81
C ARG A 208 -26.83 4.25 -8.01
N GLU A 209 -27.64 3.85 -8.99
CA GLU A 209 -27.93 2.43 -9.27
C GLU A 209 -26.67 1.67 -9.67
N ALA A 210 -25.78 2.31 -10.43
CA ALA A 210 -24.47 1.76 -10.79
C ALA A 210 -23.57 1.56 -9.56
N ALA A 211 -23.52 2.54 -8.65
CA ALA A 211 -22.75 2.42 -7.40
C ALA A 211 -23.35 1.35 -6.48
N GLU A 212 -24.67 1.26 -6.36
CA GLU A 212 -25.36 0.18 -5.61
C GLU A 212 -25.02 -1.21 -6.17
N LEU A 213 -24.99 -1.36 -7.49
CA LEU A 213 -24.62 -2.61 -8.12
C LEU A 213 -23.18 -3.00 -7.77
N LEU A 214 -22.23 -2.06 -7.81
CA LEU A 214 -20.83 -2.32 -7.43
C LEU A 214 -20.70 -2.67 -5.94
N LEU A 215 -21.46 -2.02 -5.05
CA LEU A 215 -21.52 -2.39 -3.63
C LEU A 215 -22.01 -3.83 -3.45
N HIS A 216 -23.12 -4.17 -4.10
CA HIS A 216 -23.69 -5.51 -4.03
C HIS A 216 -22.75 -6.57 -4.62
N TYR A 217 -22.05 -6.25 -5.71
CA TYR A 217 -21.02 -7.12 -6.26
C TYR A 217 -19.94 -7.44 -5.23
N LEU A 218 -19.38 -6.43 -4.56
CA LEU A 218 -18.38 -6.65 -3.52
C LEU A 218 -18.94 -7.46 -2.35
N HIS A 219 -20.13 -7.15 -1.92
CA HIS A 219 -20.76 -7.85 -0.80
C HIS A 219 -21.07 -9.32 -1.10
N ARG A 220 -21.53 -9.63 -2.33
CA ARG A 220 -21.97 -10.98 -2.72
C ARG A 220 -20.83 -11.85 -3.23
N ALA A 221 -19.88 -11.26 -3.96
CA ALA A 221 -18.84 -12.02 -4.64
C ALA A 221 -17.57 -12.26 -3.79
N PHE A 222 -17.42 -11.53 -2.68
CA PHE A 222 -16.26 -11.64 -1.80
C PHE A 222 -16.69 -12.06 -0.39
N PRO A 223 -16.31 -13.27 0.09
CA PRO A 223 -16.56 -13.69 1.46
C PRO A 223 -15.86 -12.77 2.47
N TYR A 224 -16.52 -12.47 3.58
CA TYR A 224 -15.98 -11.63 4.64
C TYR A 224 -15.20 -12.44 5.67
N LYS A 225 -14.03 -11.95 6.07
CA LYS A 225 -13.26 -12.47 7.19
C LYS A 225 -12.27 -11.39 7.64
N THR A 226 -12.11 -11.23 8.96
CA THR A 226 -11.16 -10.28 9.51
C THR A 226 -9.72 -10.71 9.23
N ASP A 227 -8.82 -9.74 9.17
CA ASP A 227 -7.40 -9.95 8.94
C ASP A 227 -6.76 -10.86 9.98
N GLU A 228 -7.08 -10.65 11.28
CA GLU A 228 -6.58 -11.52 12.34
C GLU A 228 -6.95 -12.99 12.10
N ALA A 229 -8.19 -13.25 11.64
CA ALA A 229 -8.64 -14.60 11.37
C ALA A 229 -8.06 -15.19 10.08
N GLN A 230 -7.67 -14.35 9.10
CA GLN A 230 -7.09 -14.78 7.82
C GLN A 230 -5.56 -14.84 7.87
N PHE A 231 -4.90 -13.84 8.43
CA PHE A 231 -3.44 -13.65 8.40
C PHE A 231 -2.77 -13.75 9.77
N GLY A 232 -3.54 -13.68 10.86
CA GLY A 232 -3.01 -13.59 12.23
C GLY A 232 -2.47 -12.22 12.63
N VAL A 233 -2.56 -11.26 11.73
CA VAL A 233 -2.13 -9.85 11.90
C VAL A 233 -3.01 -8.95 11.07
N GLU A 234 -3.14 -7.68 11.45
CA GLU A 234 -3.76 -6.63 10.66
C GLU A 234 -2.98 -6.39 9.35
N ARG A 235 -3.66 -6.42 8.20
CA ARG A 235 -3.04 -6.30 6.89
C ARG A 235 -4.00 -5.77 5.84
N THR A 236 -3.87 -4.53 5.49
CA THR A 236 -4.64 -3.92 4.38
C THR A 236 -4.21 -4.48 3.03
N LEU A 237 -5.16 -4.85 2.18
CA LEU A 237 -4.93 -5.34 0.83
C LEU A 237 -4.98 -4.22 -0.21
N PHE A 238 -4.08 -4.27 -1.19
CA PHE A 238 -4.28 -3.53 -2.44
C PHE A 238 -5.47 -4.10 -3.22
N ALA A 239 -6.13 -3.29 -4.02
CA ALA A 239 -7.34 -3.70 -4.73
C ALA A 239 -7.19 -4.99 -5.57
N GLU A 240 -6.02 -5.26 -6.14
CA GLU A 240 -5.77 -6.51 -6.89
C GLU A 240 -5.64 -7.74 -6.00
N GLU A 241 -5.18 -7.60 -4.75
CA GLU A 241 -5.06 -8.70 -3.81
C GLU A 241 -6.41 -9.32 -3.43
N MET A 242 -7.52 -8.58 -3.59
CA MET A 242 -8.89 -9.08 -3.47
C MET A 242 -9.19 -10.26 -4.42
N TYR A 243 -8.44 -10.39 -5.52
CA TYR A 243 -8.53 -11.49 -6.47
C TYR A 243 -7.47 -12.58 -6.24
N TYR A 244 -6.63 -12.41 -5.24
CA TYR A 244 -5.62 -13.39 -4.84
C TYR A 244 -6.00 -14.13 -3.56
N TYR A 245 -6.48 -13.39 -2.57
CA TYR A 245 -6.90 -13.96 -1.29
C TYR A 245 -8.37 -14.36 -1.30
N PRO A 246 -8.75 -15.42 -0.50
CA PRO A 246 -10.12 -15.92 -0.50
C PRO A 246 -11.11 -15.02 0.25
N TYR A 247 -10.64 -14.21 1.19
CA TYR A 247 -11.46 -13.37 2.06
C TYR A 247 -10.99 -11.92 2.03
N SER A 248 -11.85 -11.03 2.50
CA SER A 248 -11.59 -9.59 2.63
C SER A 248 -12.42 -9.02 3.77
N ASP A 249 -11.97 -7.92 4.34
CA ASP A 249 -12.72 -7.21 5.38
C ASP A 249 -13.19 -5.80 4.96
N CYS A 250 -13.37 -4.88 5.90
CA CYS A 250 -14.01 -3.60 5.61
C CYS A 250 -13.14 -2.64 4.80
N GLU A 251 -11.87 -2.51 5.13
CA GLU A 251 -10.95 -1.62 4.41
C GLU A 251 -10.65 -2.13 3.01
N ASP A 252 -10.44 -3.43 2.84
CA ASP A 252 -10.18 -4.05 1.54
C ASP A 252 -11.32 -3.80 0.57
N ARG A 253 -12.56 -4.02 1.03
CA ARG A 253 -13.76 -3.76 0.24
C ARG A 253 -13.93 -2.29 -0.08
N SER A 254 -13.65 -1.41 0.89
CA SER A 254 -13.71 0.03 0.71
C SER A 254 -12.69 0.53 -0.31
N ILE A 255 -11.47 -0.02 -0.28
CA ILE A 255 -10.40 0.28 -1.24
C ILE A 255 -10.80 -0.15 -2.65
N LEU A 256 -11.24 -1.40 -2.83
CA LEU A 256 -11.67 -1.88 -4.14
C LEU A 256 -12.91 -1.13 -4.64
N PHE A 257 -13.90 -0.83 -3.78
CA PHE A 257 -15.07 -0.04 -4.15
C PHE A 257 -14.68 1.35 -4.63
N ALA A 258 -13.83 2.06 -3.87
CA ALA A 258 -13.35 3.37 -4.26
C ALA A 258 -12.67 3.35 -5.64
N ARG A 259 -11.87 2.31 -5.90
CA ARG A 259 -11.21 2.13 -7.20
C ARG A 259 -12.21 1.90 -8.32
N LEU A 260 -13.18 1.01 -8.14
CA LEU A 260 -14.19 0.70 -9.15
C LEU A 260 -15.10 1.91 -9.45
N VAL A 261 -15.57 2.63 -8.44
CA VAL A 261 -16.39 3.82 -8.62
C VAL A 261 -15.63 4.91 -9.38
N LYS A 262 -14.40 5.15 -9.01
CA LYS A 262 -13.53 6.14 -9.70
C LYS A 262 -13.31 5.75 -11.16
N ASP A 263 -12.97 4.50 -11.46
CA ASP A 263 -12.55 4.08 -12.80
C ASP A 263 -13.72 3.75 -13.74
N LEU A 264 -14.85 3.29 -13.21
CA LEU A 264 -16.00 2.90 -14.01
C LEU A 264 -17.07 3.99 -14.10
N LEU A 265 -17.26 4.78 -13.04
CA LEU A 265 -18.29 5.80 -12.96
C LEU A 265 -17.74 7.23 -13.06
N GLY A 266 -16.44 7.43 -12.87
CA GLY A 266 -15.80 8.75 -12.90
C GLY A 266 -16.24 9.67 -11.75
N LEU A 267 -16.60 9.08 -10.60
CA LEU A 267 -17.04 9.81 -9.42
C LEU A 267 -15.93 9.93 -8.38
N ASP A 268 -15.93 11.04 -7.64
CA ASP A 268 -15.03 11.23 -6.51
C ASP A 268 -15.48 10.37 -5.33
N VAL A 269 -14.53 9.68 -4.70
CA VAL A 269 -14.73 8.84 -3.52
C VAL A 269 -13.73 9.19 -2.45
N VAL A 270 -14.18 9.24 -1.20
CA VAL A 270 -13.34 9.37 -0.01
C VAL A 270 -13.52 8.17 0.90
N LEU A 271 -12.45 7.81 1.63
CA LEU A 271 -12.53 6.81 2.69
C LEU A 271 -12.97 7.49 3.99
N LEU A 272 -13.84 6.84 4.73
CA LEU A 272 -14.33 7.28 6.03
C LEU A 272 -13.78 6.36 7.12
N TYR A 273 -13.06 6.95 8.05
CA TYR A 273 -12.53 6.24 9.20
C TYR A 273 -13.49 6.34 10.39
N TYR A 274 -13.91 5.19 10.88
CA TYR A 274 -14.62 5.05 12.15
C TYR A 274 -13.81 4.16 13.10
N PRO A 275 -14.01 4.25 14.41
CA PRO A 275 -13.39 3.29 15.32
C PRO A 275 -13.69 1.84 14.92
N ALA A 276 -12.65 1.08 14.60
CA ALA A 276 -12.71 -0.32 14.15
C ALA A 276 -13.51 -0.55 12.85
N HIS A 277 -13.67 0.46 11.99
CA HIS A 277 -14.36 0.30 10.71
C HIS A 277 -13.94 1.33 9.66
N ILE A 278 -13.86 0.89 8.41
CA ILE A 278 -13.65 1.75 7.24
C ILE A 278 -14.86 1.64 6.31
N ALA A 279 -15.39 2.78 5.93
CA ALA A 279 -16.42 2.90 4.90
C ALA A 279 -15.96 3.88 3.80
N THR A 280 -16.82 4.12 2.82
CA THR A 280 -16.59 5.09 1.76
C THR A 280 -17.71 6.13 1.71
N ALA A 281 -17.45 7.27 1.06
CA ALA A 281 -18.51 8.16 0.63
C ALA A 281 -18.25 8.65 -0.80
N VAL A 282 -19.31 8.71 -1.59
CA VAL A 282 -19.27 9.02 -3.03
C VAL A 282 -19.90 10.39 -3.28
N CYS A 283 -19.21 11.22 -4.05
CA CYS A 283 -19.75 12.48 -4.54
C CYS A 283 -20.50 12.25 -5.86
N PHE A 284 -21.81 12.13 -5.78
CA PHE A 284 -22.68 12.03 -6.95
C PHE A 284 -22.88 13.40 -7.60
N LYS A 285 -23.06 13.44 -8.93
CA LYS A 285 -23.37 14.68 -9.67
C LYS A 285 -24.81 15.14 -9.44
N GLY A 286 -25.72 14.17 -9.26
CA GLY A 286 -27.13 14.43 -8.94
C GLY A 286 -27.43 14.36 -7.44
N GLU A 287 -28.63 14.78 -7.06
CA GLU A 287 -29.11 14.64 -5.69
C GLU A 287 -29.41 13.15 -5.39
N VAL A 288 -28.70 12.58 -4.42
CA VAL A 288 -28.90 11.21 -3.92
C VAL A 288 -29.26 11.28 -2.45
N LYS A 289 -30.38 10.66 -2.07
CA LYS A 289 -30.80 10.55 -0.67
C LYS A 289 -29.89 9.57 0.07
N GLY A 290 -29.60 9.85 1.32
CA GLY A 290 -28.77 9.04 2.22
C GLY A 290 -28.02 9.91 3.21
N ASP A 291 -27.40 9.29 4.21
CA ASP A 291 -26.50 9.96 5.11
C ASP A 291 -25.30 10.49 4.32
N TYR A 292 -24.86 11.68 4.64
CA TYR A 292 -23.79 12.33 3.89
C TYR A 292 -22.87 13.14 4.78
N MET A 293 -21.70 13.40 4.27
CA MET A 293 -20.79 14.39 4.82
C MET A 293 -20.55 15.52 3.82
N GLN A 294 -20.25 16.69 4.34
CA GLN A 294 -19.87 17.85 3.54
C GLN A 294 -18.35 18.01 3.61
N LEU A 295 -17.70 18.04 2.45
CA LEU A 295 -16.26 18.30 2.35
C LEU A 295 -16.05 19.48 1.36
N GLY A 296 -15.73 20.64 1.92
CA GLY A 296 -15.76 21.86 1.16
C GLY A 296 -17.17 22.16 0.63
N ASN A 297 -17.30 22.36 -0.67
CA ASN A 297 -18.58 22.58 -1.36
C ASN A 297 -19.18 21.30 -1.95
N LYS A 298 -18.60 20.14 -1.71
CA LYS A 298 -19.04 18.85 -2.24
C LYS A 298 -19.76 18.03 -1.17
N ARG A 299 -20.87 17.40 -1.57
CA ARG A 299 -21.64 16.47 -0.75
C ARG A 299 -21.27 15.03 -1.10
N TYR A 300 -20.82 14.26 -0.10
CA TYR A 300 -20.44 12.87 -0.24
C TYR A 300 -21.44 11.99 0.50
N VAL A 301 -22.14 11.13 -0.22
CA VAL A 301 -23.11 10.18 0.36
C VAL A 301 -22.39 8.92 0.82
N ILE A 302 -22.70 8.48 2.04
CA ILE A 302 -22.03 7.33 2.67
C ILE A 302 -22.44 6.04 1.94
N CYS A 303 -21.43 5.25 1.58
CA CYS A 303 -21.53 3.96 0.90
C CYS A 303 -20.65 2.94 1.62
N ASP A 304 -21.27 2.04 2.36
CA ASP A 304 -20.54 1.03 3.13
C ASP A 304 -20.53 -0.32 2.40
N ALA A 305 -19.36 -0.74 1.92
CA ALA A 305 -19.20 -1.99 1.17
C ALA A 305 -19.32 -3.26 2.03
N THR A 306 -19.48 -3.13 3.34
CA THR A 306 -19.67 -4.25 4.26
C THR A 306 -21.12 -4.45 4.69
N TYR A 307 -22.00 -3.48 4.40
CA TYR A 307 -23.39 -3.50 4.85
C TYR A 307 -24.37 -3.44 3.67
N ILE A 308 -25.31 -4.41 3.60
CA ILE A 308 -26.35 -4.43 2.58
C ILE A 308 -27.41 -3.39 2.94
N GLY A 309 -27.65 -2.44 2.05
CA GLY A 309 -28.70 -1.43 2.20
C GLY A 309 -28.21 -0.01 2.48
N CYS A 310 -26.93 0.24 2.43
CA CYS A 310 -26.29 1.45 2.92
C CYS A 310 -26.36 2.69 2.01
N LEU A 311 -27.04 2.68 0.87
CA LEU A 311 -27.37 3.90 0.13
C LEU A 311 -28.71 4.53 0.54
N LEU A 312 -29.45 3.91 1.47
CA LEU A 312 -30.85 4.34 1.75
C LEU A 312 -31.22 4.41 3.23
N TYR A 313 -30.43 3.88 4.15
CA TYR A 313 -30.76 3.90 5.58
C TYR A 313 -29.58 4.31 6.42
N THR A 314 -29.85 5.12 7.43
CA THR A 314 -28.95 5.47 8.51
C THR A 314 -28.15 4.23 8.93
N SER A 315 -26.84 4.27 8.65
CA SER A 315 -25.94 3.29 9.27
C SER A 315 -26.19 3.36 10.78
N PRO A 316 -26.52 2.25 11.48
CA PRO A 316 -26.60 2.32 12.93
C PRO A 316 -25.27 2.87 13.42
N SER A 317 -25.35 3.92 14.25
CA SER A 317 -24.18 4.51 14.89
C SER A 317 -23.30 3.38 15.44
N PRO A 318 -21.96 3.50 15.44
CA PRO A 318 -21.07 2.51 16.08
C PRO A 318 -21.51 2.17 17.53
N ARG A 319 -22.28 3.07 18.20
CA ARG A 319 -22.91 2.82 19.51
C ARG A 319 -24.05 1.79 19.46
N ASP A 320 -24.71 1.59 18.33
CA ASP A 320 -25.86 0.68 18.23
C ASP A 320 -25.44 -0.75 17.89
N ARG A 321 -24.23 -0.97 17.35
CA ARG A 321 -23.67 -2.30 17.07
C ARG A 321 -23.13 -3.04 18.30
N GLN A 322 -22.94 -2.37 19.43
CA GLN A 322 -22.52 -3.01 20.68
C GLN A 322 -23.67 -3.63 21.47
N LYS A 323 -24.89 -3.59 20.95
CA LYS A 323 -26.11 -4.09 21.63
C LYS A 323 -26.79 -5.25 20.93
N SER A 324 -26.19 -5.83 19.87
CA SER A 324 -26.73 -7.00 19.18
C SER A 324 -25.82 -8.21 19.31
#